data_50d7c0faa242b3c6d6520c5c2828d99c
#
_entry.id   50d7c0faa242b3c6d6520c5c2828d99c
#
_cell.length_a   1.000
_cell.length_b   1.000
_cell.length_c   1.000
_cell.angle_alpha   90.00
_cell.angle_beta   90.00
_cell.angle_gamma   90.00
#
_symmetry.space_group_name_H-M   'P 1'
#
loop_
_entity.id
_entity.type
_entity.pdbx_description
1 polymer ?
#
loop_
_entity_poly.entity_id
_entity_poly.type
_entity_poly.pdbx_seq_one_letter_code
_entity_poly.pdbx_strand_id
1 'polypeptide(L)'
;LVTGKMVSALRQLGFDYVFDTDFAADLTIMEEGTELLHRLGSYLNGDKEVKIPLMTSCCPGWVSFVEQHFPELRDNLSTAKSPQQMFGAIAKSYFAEKLGVDRKDLVVVSIMPCLAKKYEASRPEFSVEGNPDVDYSIYTRELARLIRYANIDFNELPDGEFDRPL
;
A
#
# COMPACT_ATOMS: atom_id res chain seq x y z
N LEU A 1 -3.91 -22.58 -8.58
CA LEU A 1 -3.21 -21.54 -7.78
C LEU A 1 -4.22 -20.90 -6.82
N VAL A 2 -3.78 -20.53 -5.62
CA VAL A 2 -4.66 -19.93 -4.59
C VAL A 2 -5.08 -18.50 -4.96
N THR A 3 -4.27 -17.80 -5.75
CA THR A 3 -4.49 -16.39 -6.12
C THR A 3 -5.82 -16.15 -6.82
N GLY A 4 -6.13 -16.92 -7.88
CA GLY A 4 -7.40 -16.75 -8.61
C GLY A 4 -8.62 -17.04 -7.73
N LYS A 5 -8.55 -18.08 -6.88
CA LYS A 5 -9.62 -18.37 -5.90
C LYS A 5 -9.78 -17.28 -4.86
N MET A 6 -8.68 -16.63 -4.46
CA MET A 6 -8.73 -15.50 -3.55
C MET A 6 -9.48 -14.31 -4.17
N VAL A 7 -9.21 -14.00 -5.45
CA VAL A 7 -9.95 -12.96 -6.18
C VAL A 7 -11.44 -13.28 -6.21
N SER A 8 -11.81 -14.52 -6.55
CA SER A 8 -13.21 -14.95 -6.56
C SER A 8 -13.86 -14.87 -5.18
N ALA A 9 -13.12 -15.23 -4.11
CA ALA A 9 -13.63 -15.09 -2.73
C ALA A 9 -13.89 -13.64 -2.37
N LEU A 10 -13.00 -12.72 -2.75
CA LEU A 10 -13.17 -11.28 -2.50
C LEU A 10 -14.39 -10.73 -3.24
N ARG A 11 -14.61 -11.14 -4.48
CA ARG A 11 -15.83 -10.79 -5.22
C ARG A 11 -17.09 -11.28 -4.52
N GLN A 12 -17.09 -12.51 -4.01
CA GLN A 12 -18.24 -13.05 -3.26
C GLN A 12 -18.42 -12.35 -1.90
N LEU A 13 -17.37 -11.83 -1.30
CA LEU A 13 -17.45 -10.99 -0.10
C LEU A 13 -18.02 -9.59 -0.36
N GLY A 14 -18.22 -9.21 -1.64
CA GLY A 14 -18.85 -7.97 -2.02
C GLY A 14 -17.88 -6.85 -2.38
N PHE A 15 -16.62 -7.16 -2.65
CA PHE A 15 -15.67 -6.15 -3.18
C PHE A 15 -16.00 -5.86 -4.65
N ASP A 16 -16.21 -4.58 -4.97
CA ASP A 16 -16.53 -4.12 -6.34
C ASP A 16 -15.32 -4.25 -7.26
N TYR A 17 -14.12 -3.98 -6.72
CA TYR A 17 -12.85 -4.04 -7.43
C TYR A 17 -11.81 -4.80 -6.62
N VAL A 18 -10.98 -5.59 -7.29
CA VAL A 18 -9.89 -6.37 -6.69
C VAL A 18 -8.64 -6.18 -7.54
N PHE A 19 -7.66 -5.46 -6.99
CA PHE A 19 -6.41 -5.13 -7.67
C PHE A 19 -5.23 -5.89 -7.07
N ASP A 20 -4.22 -6.13 -7.90
CA ASP A 20 -2.94 -6.66 -7.43
C ASP A 20 -2.09 -5.54 -6.81
N THR A 21 -1.49 -5.82 -5.66
CA THR A 21 -0.57 -4.89 -5.00
C THR A 21 0.73 -4.69 -5.78
N ASP A 22 1.11 -5.62 -6.66
CA ASP A 22 2.31 -5.51 -7.49
C ASP A 22 2.30 -4.25 -8.35
N PHE A 23 1.14 -3.82 -8.86
CA PHE A 23 1.00 -2.54 -9.55
C PHE A 23 1.49 -1.35 -8.69
N ALA A 24 1.09 -1.31 -7.43
CA ALA A 24 1.50 -0.25 -6.52
C ALA A 24 2.97 -0.39 -6.07
N ALA A 25 3.50 -1.61 -6.07
CA ALA A 25 4.91 -1.85 -5.84
C ALA A 25 5.76 -1.27 -6.99
N ASP A 26 5.33 -1.45 -8.23
CA ASP A 26 5.98 -0.85 -9.40
C ASP A 26 5.99 0.68 -9.31
N LEU A 27 4.87 1.30 -8.92
CA LEU A 27 4.82 2.75 -8.68
C LEU A 27 5.78 3.19 -7.58
N THR A 28 5.85 2.46 -6.48
CA THR A 28 6.79 2.76 -5.39
C THR A 28 8.24 2.66 -5.87
N ILE A 29 8.58 1.66 -6.69
CA ILE A 29 9.92 1.51 -7.28
C ILE A 29 10.26 2.71 -8.17
N MET A 30 9.31 3.18 -8.98
CA MET A 30 9.53 4.34 -9.85
C MET A 30 9.77 5.62 -9.03
N GLU A 31 8.99 5.84 -7.98
CA GLU A 31 9.14 7.01 -7.10
C GLU A 31 10.47 6.96 -6.32
N GLU A 32 10.78 5.83 -5.67
CA GLU A 32 12.04 5.68 -4.94
C GLU A 32 13.26 5.75 -5.87
N GLY A 33 13.17 5.16 -7.05
CA GLY A 33 14.23 5.24 -8.06
C GLY A 33 14.47 6.66 -8.53
N THR A 34 13.43 7.43 -8.76
CA THR A 34 13.50 8.85 -9.12
C THR A 34 14.10 9.67 -7.98
N GLU A 35 13.68 9.45 -6.74
CA GLU A 35 14.26 10.08 -5.56
C GLU A 35 15.75 9.77 -5.43
N LEU A 36 16.16 8.50 -5.62
CA LEU A 36 17.56 8.10 -5.59
C LEU A 36 18.39 8.86 -6.64
N LEU A 37 17.90 8.94 -7.87
CA LEU A 37 18.60 9.66 -8.95
C LEU A 37 18.76 11.15 -8.63
N HIS A 38 17.73 11.79 -8.07
CA HIS A 38 17.82 13.19 -7.64
C HIS A 38 18.81 13.37 -6.51
N ARG A 39 18.75 12.55 -5.44
CA ARG A 39 19.69 12.61 -4.32
C ARG A 39 21.13 12.38 -4.78
N LEU A 40 21.35 11.38 -5.62
CA LEU A 40 22.67 11.07 -6.15
C LEU A 40 23.20 12.21 -7.04
N GLY A 41 22.38 12.77 -7.91
CA GLY A 41 22.75 13.92 -8.74
C GLY A 41 23.18 15.14 -7.91
N SER A 42 22.40 15.50 -6.89
CA SER A 42 22.72 16.58 -5.97
C SER A 42 24.04 16.33 -5.21
N TYR A 43 24.22 15.11 -4.71
CA TYR A 43 25.44 14.71 -3.99
C TYR A 43 26.69 14.81 -4.89
N LEU A 44 26.60 14.31 -6.13
CA LEU A 44 27.72 14.39 -7.10
C LEU A 44 28.04 15.82 -7.54
N ASN A 45 27.05 16.70 -7.50
CA ASN A 45 27.22 18.14 -7.75
C ASN A 45 27.76 18.91 -6.53
N GLY A 46 28.09 18.23 -5.43
CA GLY A 46 28.74 18.81 -4.26
C GLY A 46 27.79 19.25 -3.15
N ASP A 47 26.50 18.97 -3.25
CA ASP A 47 25.56 19.22 -2.15
C ASP A 47 25.77 18.17 -1.03
N LYS A 48 26.35 18.64 0.08
CA LYS A 48 26.65 17.80 1.24
C LYS A 48 25.50 17.65 2.23
N GLU A 49 24.42 18.41 2.04
CA GLU A 49 23.23 18.31 2.90
C GLU A 49 22.34 17.12 2.52
N VAL A 50 22.48 16.63 1.29
CA VAL A 50 21.75 15.46 0.81
C VAL A 50 22.16 14.22 1.58
N LYS A 51 21.17 13.50 2.12
CA LYS A 51 21.39 12.30 2.92
C LYS A 51 21.53 11.06 2.04
N ILE A 52 22.71 10.46 2.12
CA ILE A 52 23.05 9.18 1.48
C ILE A 52 23.66 8.27 2.56
N PRO A 53 23.37 6.95 2.53
CA PRO A 53 22.54 6.21 1.57
C PRO A 53 21.06 6.55 1.68
N LEU A 54 20.31 6.39 0.58
CA LEU A 54 18.87 6.34 0.60
C LEU A 54 18.46 4.95 1.12
N MET A 55 17.58 4.92 2.12
CA MET A 55 17.02 3.69 2.68
C MET A 55 15.54 3.61 2.35
N THR A 56 15.06 2.45 1.90
CA THR A 56 13.64 2.26 1.57
C THR A 56 12.75 2.41 2.81
N SER A 57 11.52 2.86 2.63
CA SER A 57 10.56 3.12 3.70
C SER A 57 9.28 2.29 3.61
N CYS A 58 9.23 1.28 2.74
CA CYS A 58 8.04 0.47 2.53
C CYS A 58 7.68 -0.47 3.70
N CYS A 59 8.61 -0.72 4.63
CA CYS A 59 8.37 -1.55 5.82
C CYS A 59 8.08 -0.68 7.05
N PRO A 60 6.83 -0.63 7.56
CA PRO A 60 6.49 0.22 8.70
C PRO A 60 7.17 -0.20 10.00
N GLY A 61 7.53 -1.47 10.14
CA GLY A 61 8.33 -1.93 11.28
C GLY A 61 9.76 -1.37 11.24
N TRP A 62 10.37 -1.30 10.06
CA TRP A 62 11.67 -0.68 9.84
C TRP A 62 11.62 0.84 10.09
N VAL A 63 10.63 1.52 9.54
CA VAL A 63 10.45 2.97 9.75
C VAL A 63 10.32 3.29 11.24
N SER A 64 9.44 2.56 11.96
CA SER A 64 9.27 2.73 13.40
C SER A 64 10.54 2.43 14.19
N PHE A 65 11.33 1.45 13.77
CA PHE A 65 12.62 1.13 14.39
C PHE A 65 13.62 2.28 14.23
N VAL A 66 13.72 2.86 13.03
CA VAL A 66 14.57 4.03 12.78
C VAL A 66 14.09 5.23 13.60
N GLU A 67 12.80 5.53 13.60
CA GLU A 67 12.23 6.65 14.35
C GLU A 67 12.55 6.56 15.87
N GLN A 68 12.56 5.36 16.43
CA GLN A 68 12.74 5.15 17.87
C GLN A 68 14.21 4.99 18.30
N HIS A 69 15.04 4.35 17.47
CA HIS A 69 16.39 3.97 17.86
C HIS A 69 17.48 4.76 17.12
N PHE A 70 17.19 5.30 15.95
CA PHE A 70 18.15 6.01 15.10
C PHE A 70 17.51 7.23 14.45
N PRO A 71 16.94 8.16 15.25
CA PRO A 71 16.21 9.32 14.72
C PRO A 71 17.05 10.21 13.79
N GLU A 72 18.38 10.20 13.95
CA GLU A 72 19.34 10.91 13.09
C GLU A 72 19.39 10.36 11.65
N LEU A 73 18.94 9.11 11.43
CA LEU A 73 18.86 8.48 10.12
C LEU A 73 17.50 8.66 9.43
N ARG A 74 16.56 9.34 10.08
CA ARG A 74 15.21 9.53 9.52
C ARG A 74 15.24 10.17 8.13
N ASP A 75 16.11 11.15 7.92
CA ASP A 75 16.22 11.85 6.64
C ASP A 75 16.90 11.01 5.54
N ASN A 76 17.47 9.87 5.91
CA ASN A 76 17.96 8.86 4.97
C ASN A 76 16.84 7.95 4.44
N LEU A 77 15.68 7.89 5.11
CA LEU A 77 14.55 7.13 4.61
C LEU A 77 14.00 7.75 3.33
N SER A 78 13.50 6.91 2.44
CA SER A 78 12.75 7.36 1.26
C SER A 78 11.49 8.11 1.67
N THR A 79 11.14 9.14 0.93
CA THR A 79 9.89 9.89 1.08
C THR A 79 8.72 9.24 0.34
N ALA A 80 8.98 8.19 -0.45
CA ALA A 80 7.95 7.45 -1.16
C ALA A 80 7.04 6.68 -0.19
N LYS A 81 5.75 6.66 -0.48
CA LYS A 81 4.79 5.84 0.24
C LYS A 81 5.05 4.35 -0.02
N SER A 82 4.72 3.50 0.95
CA SER A 82 4.73 2.06 0.73
C SER A 82 3.73 1.65 -0.37
N PRO A 83 3.87 0.48 -1.00
CA PRO A 83 2.90 -0.01 -1.98
C PRO A 83 1.45 0.03 -1.48
N GLN A 84 1.21 -0.30 -0.22
CA GLN A 84 -0.11 -0.20 0.38
C GLN A 84 -0.66 1.23 0.34
N GLN A 85 0.12 2.20 0.80
CA GLN A 85 -0.29 3.60 0.88
C GLN A 85 -0.25 4.28 -0.50
N MET A 86 0.65 3.86 -1.36
CA MET A 86 0.70 4.31 -2.76
C MET A 86 -0.59 3.95 -3.49
N PHE A 87 -1.01 2.68 -3.37
CA PHE A 87 -2.27 2.22 -3.94
C PHE A 87 -3.46 3.01 -3.38
N GLY A 88 -3.54 3.13 -2.06
CA GLY A 88 -4.64 3.84 -1.40
C GLY A 88 -4.76 5.30 -1.85
N ALA A 89 -3.62 6.00 -1.95
CA ALA A 89 -3.58 7.38 -2.42
C ALA A 89 -4.08 7.50 -3.86
N ILE A 90 -3.64 6.63 -4.78
CA ILE A 90 -4.06 6.64 -6.18
C ILE A 90 -5.51 6.19 -6.34
N ALA A 91 -5.93 5.18 -5.60
CA ALA A 91 -7.32 4.73 -5.61
C ALA A 91 -8.27 5.85 -5.19
N LYS A 92 -7.96 6.56 -4.11
CA LYS A 92 -8.79 7.66 -3.58
C LYS A 92 -8.58 9.02 -4.26
N SER A 93 -7.70 9.12 -5.24
CA SER A 93 -7.55 10.31 -6.09
C SER A 93 -7.94 10.00 -7.54
N TYR A 94 -7.01 9.49 -8.31
CA TYR A 94 -7.18 9.22 -9.74
C TYR A 94 -8.33 8.26 -10.04
N PHE A 95 -8.42 7.13 -9.33
CA PHE A 95 -9.48 6.15 -9.61
C PHE A 95 -10.85 6.63 -9.15
N ALA A 96 -10.94 7.30 -8.00
CA ALA A 96 -12.18 7.92 -7.54
C ALA A 96 -12.70 8.96 -8.56
N GLU A 97 -11.80 9.81 -9.09
CA GLU A 97 -12.13 10.77 -10.16
C GLU A 97 -12.65 10.05 -11.42
N LYS A 98 -11.95 8.99 -11.85
CA LYS A 98 -12.33 8.18 -13.00
C LYS A 98 -13.70 7.50 -12.83
N LEU A 99 -14.07 7.13 -11.62
CA LEU A 99 -15.39 6.58 -11.28
C LEU A 99 -16.45 7.66 -11.09
N GLY A 100 -16.08 8.92 -10.94
CA GLY A 100 -16.99 10.02 -10.64
C GLY A 100 -17.54 9.97 -9.21
N VAL A 101 -16.77 9.44 -8.25
CA VAL A 101 -17.13 9.36 -6.83
C VAL A 101 -16.20 10.20 -5.97
N ASP A 102 -16.70 10.68 -4.83
CA ASP A 102 -15.86 11.39 -3.89
C ASP A 102 -14.89 10.42 -3.19
N ARG A 103 -13.69 10.94 -2.85
CA ARG A 103 -12.67 10.21 -2.07
C ARG A 103 -13.25 9.51 -0.85
N LYS A 104 -14.14 10.15 -0.11
CA LYS A 104 -14.75 9.66 1.13
C LYS A 104 -15.74 8.52 0.92
N ASP A 105 -16.27 8.38 -0.30
CA ASP A 105 -17.25 7.35 -0.65
C ASP A 105 -16.59 6.09 -1.20
N LEU A 106 -15.28 6.13 -1.44
CA LEU A 106 -14.47 4.97 -1.84
C LEU A 106 -13.79 4.35 -0.62
N VAL A 107 -14.11 3.11 -0.32
CA VAL A 107 -13.49 2.34 0.78
C VAL A 107 -12.36 1.48 0.23
N VAL A 108 -11.16 1.70 0.72
CA VAL A 108 -9.97 0.93 0.36
C VAL A 108 -9.62 -0.05 1.47
N VAL A 109 -9.61 -1.33 1.13
CA VAL A 109 -9.21 -2.41 2.03
C VAL A 109 -7.93 -3.07 1.51
N SER A 110 -6.87 -3.03 2.30
CA SER A 110 -5.64 -3.74 1.97
C SER A 110 -5.59 -5.11 2.62
N ILE A 111 -5.08 -6.10 1.89
CA ILE A 111 -4.88 -7.46 2.39
C ILE A 111 -3.39 -7.73 2.38
N MET A 112 -2.80 -7.78 3.58
CA MET A 112 -1.35 -7.84 3.74
C MET A 112 -0.96 -8.99 4.69
N PRO A 113 0.17 -9.67 4.46
CA PRO A 113 0.64 -10.71 5.39
C PRO A 113 1.28 -10.12 6.66
N CYS A 114 1.42 -8.81 6.75
CA CYS A 114 2.17 -8.08 7.78
C CYS A 114 1.25 -7.30 8.72
N LEU A 115 1.34 -7.57 10.04
CA LEU A 115 0.57 -6.85 11.06
C LEU A 115 0.94 -5.37 11.18
N ALA A 116 2.20 -5.01 10.91
CA ALA A 116 2.66 -3.62 10.97
C ALA A 116 1.97 -2.72 9.92
N LYS A 117 1.39 -3.31 8.88
CA LYS A 117 0.59 -2.58 7.88
C LYS A 117 -0.71 -1.99 8.44
N LYS A 118 -1.25 -2.57 9.52
CA LYS A 118 -2.38 -1.97 10.25
C LYS A 118 -1.96 -0.68 10.94
N TYR A 119 -0.78 -0.71 11.59
CA TYR A 119 -0.21 0.48 12.22
C TYR A 119 0.07 1.56 11.16
N GLU A 120 0.70 1.20 10.04
CA GLU A 120 0.94 2.14 8.94
C GLU A 120 -0.36 2.81 8.48
N ALA A 121 -1.42 2.03 8.23
CA ALA A 121 -2.71 2.57 7.79
C ALA A 121 -3.37 3.51 8.81
N SER A 122 -3.02 3.40 10.09
CA SER A 122 -3.55 4.28 11.16
C SER A 122 -2.76 5.58 11.35
N ARG A 123 -1.63 5.75 10.68
CA ARG A 123 -0.80 6.96 10.84
C ARG A 123 -1.48 8.16 10.15
N PRO A 124 -1.56 9.31 10.83
CA PRO A 124 -2.31 10.48 10.33
C PRO A 124 -1.73 11.09 9.05
N GLU A 125 -0.42 10.94 8.81
CA GLU A 125 0.24 11.42 7.59
C GLU A 125 -0.24 10.73 6.30
N PHE A 126 -0.89 9.56 6.42
CA PHE A 126 -1.51 8.85 5.30
C PHE A 126 -3.01 9.14 5.18
N SER A 127 -3.35 10.40 5.34
CA SER A 127 -4.73 10.88 5.18
C SER A 127 -4.76 12.24 4.49
N VAL A 128 -5.88 12.54 3.86
CA VAL A 128 -6.19 13.86 3.29
C VAL A 128 -7.46 14.38 3.97
N GLU A 129 -7.37 15.49 4.65
CA GLU A 129 -8.49 16.10 5.41
C GLU A 129 -9.17 15.12 6.39
N GLY A 130 -8.36 14.24 7.01
CA GLY A 130 -8.84 13.23 7.95
C GLY A 130 -9.43 11.96 7.31
N ASN A 131 -9.51 11.89 5.97
CA ASN A 131 -9.90 10.68 5.26
C ASN A 131 -8.65 9.84 4.92
N PRO A 132 -8.47 8.63 5.46
CA PRO A 132 -7.28 7.83 5.27
C PRO A 132 -7.15 7.34 3.82
N ASP A 133 -5.91 7.14 3.36
CA ASP A 133 -5.64 6.54 2.05
C ASP A 133 -6.10 5.07 2.01
N VAL A 134 -5.92 4.35 3.11
CA VAL A 134 -6.38 2.98 3.31
C VAL A 134 -7.29 2.94 4.54
N ASP A 135 -8.56 2.58 4.35
CA ASP A 135 -9.55 2.57 5.43
C ASP A 135 -9.36 1.37 6.35
N TYR A 136 -9.07 0.20 5.78
CA TYR A 136 -8.87 -1.04 6.54
C TYR A 136 -7.67 -1.81 6.02
N SER A 137 -6.87 -2.32 6.94
CA SER A 137 -5.81 -3.28 6.61
C SER A 137 -6.08 -4.59 7.36
N ILE A 138 -6.30 -5.66 6.62
CA ILE A 138 -6.52 -7.00 7.16
C ILE A 138 -5.38 -7.93 6.76
N TYR A 139 -5.04 -8.86 7.65
CA TYR A 139 -4.00 -9.82 7.31
C TYR A 139 -4.60 -11.17 6.87
N THR A 140 -3.78 -12.00 6.28
CA THR A 140 -4.20 -13.24 5.60
C THR A 140 -5.11 -14.14 6.46
N ARG A 141 -4.86 -14.24 7.77
CA ARG A 141 -5.70 -15.05 8.68
C ARG A 141 -7.07 -14.41 8.94
N GLU A 142 -7.16 -13.09 8.92
CA GLU A 142 -8.45 -12.37 9.04
C GLU A 142 -9.28 -12.58 7.78
N LEU A 143 -8.66 -12.49 6.60
CA LEU A 143 -9.33 -12.83 5.34
C LEU A 143 -9.87 -14.27 5.36
N ALA A 144 -9.06 -15.24 5.80
CA ALA A 144 -9.49 -16.62 5.90
C ALA A 144 -10.70 -16.80 6.87
N ARG A 145 -10.75 -16.00 7.94
CA ARG A 145 -11.93 -15.99 8.84
C ARG A 145 -13.16 -15.38 8.17
N LEU A 146 -13.00 -14.26 7.45
CA LEU A 146 -14.12 -13.63 6.73
C LEU A 146 -14.72 -14.58 5.70
N ILE A 147 -13.89 -15.27 4.93
CA ILE A 147 -14.33 -16.29 3.96
C ILE A 147 -15.15 -17.38 4.64
N ARG A 148 -14.71 -17.88 5.81
CA ARG A 148 -15.44 -18.87 6.60
C ARG A 148 -16.77 -18.34 7.15
N TYR A 149 -16.77 -17.12 7.70
CA TYR A 149 -18.00 -16.49 8.22
C TYR A 149 -19.04 -16.25 7.13
N ALA A 150 -18.60 -15.97 5.91
CA ALA A 150 -19.47 -15.83 4.76
C ALA A 150 -19.96 -17.18 4.19
N ASN A 151 -19.54 -18.32 4.77
CA ASN A 151 -19.83 -19.67 4.29
C ASN A 151 -19.40 -19.90 2.83
N ILE A 152 -18.30 -19.30 2.42
CA ILE A 152 -17.74 -19.49 1.09
C ILE A 152 -16.87 -20.74 1.10
N ASP A 153 -17.19 -21.72 0.26
CA ASP A 153 -16.31 -22.87 0.04
C ASP A 153 -15.16 -22.49 -0.90
N PHE A 154 -14.05 -22.14 -0.29
CA PHE A 154 -12.88 -21.66 -1.01
C PHE A 154 -12.32 -22.68 -2.01
N ASN A 155 -12.46 -23.98 -1.74
CA ASN A 155 -11.91 -25.03 -2.61
C ASN A 155 -12.71 -25.18 -3.90
N GLU A 156 -13.99 -24.90 -3.86
CA GLU A 156 -14.90 -25.00 -5.01
C GLU A 156 -14.95 -23.72 -5.87
N LEU A 157 -14.27 -22.65 -5.43
CA LEU A 157 -14.25 -21.41 -6.20
C LEU A 157 -13.51 -21.58 -7.54
N PRO A 158 -14.02 -20.99 -8.63
CA PRO A 158 -13.27 -20.86 -9.87
C PRO A 158 -12.12 -19.85 -9.69
N ASP A 159 -11.13 -19.93 -10.54
CA ASP A 159 -10.10 -18.90 -10.60
C ASP A 159 -10.69 -17.61 -11.16
N GLY A 160 -10.52 -16.51 -10.44
CA GLY A 160 -10.86 -15.15 -10.87
C GLY A 160 -9.62 -14.39 -11.33
N GLU A 161 -9.84 -13.28 -11.99
CA GLU A 161 -8.79 -12.37 -12.44
C GLU A 161 -8.89 -11.04 -11.71
N PHE A 162 -7.74 -10.43 -11.45
CA PHE A 162 -7.67 -9.06 -10.95
C PHE A 162 -8.27 -8.06 -11.95
N ASP A 163 -8.75 -6.95 -11.43
CA ASP A 163 -9.07 -5.82 -12.29
C ASP A 163 -7.79 -5.26 -12.92
N ARG A 164 -7.94 -4.63 -14.07
CA ARG A 164 -6.81 -4.01 -14.76
C ARG A 164 -6.23 -2.90 -13.88
N PRO A 165 -4.91 -2.75 -13.84
CA PRO A 165 -4.26 -1.64 -13.14
C PRO A 165 -4.83 -0.28 -13.53
N LEU A 166 -4.75 0.66 -12.60
CA LEU A 166 -5.27 2.02 -12.73
C LEU A 166 -4.52 2.86 -13.76
#